data_eca98407fb07bf2964c3b8fdbfbf786c
#
_entry.id   eca98407fb07bf2964c3b8fdbfbf786c
#
_cell.length_a   1.000
_cell.length_b   1.000
_cell.length_c   1.000
_cell.angle_alpha   90.00
_cell.angle_beta   90.00
_cell.angle_gamma   90.00
#
_symmetry.space_group_name_H-M   'P 1'
#
loop_
_entity.id
_entity.type
_entity.pdbx_description
1 polymer ?
#
loop_
_entity_poly.entity_id
_entity_poly.type
_entity_poly.pdbx_seq_one_letter_code
_entity_poly.pdbx_strand_id
1 'polypeptide(L)'
;MEECKIINLYNLEETIAKEFLEKYTYPWEVLDGIGAYIVELGKSLPKEEYNQIGENVWIHKSAKVYNSAYIGENCIIGEGAEIRHCSFIRKNAIIGKNAVVGNSTELKNTILFNNSQVPHYNYVGDSILGYKAHMGAGSIISNLKSDKTLITIKNGKEKIETGIRKIGAMLGDNVEVGCGSVLNPGTIIGKNTNIYPLSSVRGVIPKNSIYKNKNEIVNKK
;
A
#
# COMPACT_ATOMS: atom_id res chain seq x y z
N MET A 1 -19.68 -6.79 -0.63
CA MET A 1 -18.97 -5.73 0.14
C MET A 1 -18.57 -4.61 -0.80
N GLU A 2 -19.48 -3.70 -1.01
CA GLU A 2 -19.31 -2.64 -2.01
C GLU A 2 -18.15 -1.68 -1.66
N GLU A 3 -18.03 -1.30 -0.39
CA GLU A 3 -16.99 -0.41 0.10
C GLU A 3 -15.55 -0.94 -0.01
N CYS A 4 -15.38 -2.24 -0.25
CA CYS A 4 -14.07 -2.87 -0.42
C CYS A 4 -13.60 -2.90 -1.87
N LYS A 5 -14.44 -2.49 -2.82
CA LYS A 5 -14.08 -2.49 -4.25
C LYS A 5 -13.05 -1.44 -4.58
N ILE A 6 -12.19 -1.73 -5.55
CA ILE A 6 -11.14 -0.81 -6.04
C ILE A 6 -11.72 0.57 -6.36
N ILE A 7 -12.81 0.63 -7.09
CA ILE A 7 -13.44 1.91 -7.50
C ILE A 7 -13.93 2.75 -6.33
N ASN A 8 -14.24 2.14 -5.19
CA ASN A 8 -14.69 2.84 -3.99
C ASN A 8 -13.54 3.23 -3.05
N LEU A 9 -12.40 2.55 -3.16
CA LEU A 9 -11.23 2.80 -2.33
C LEU A 9 -10.23 3.78 -2.96
N TYR A 10 -10.15 3.84 -4.30
CA TYR A 10 -9.06 4.54 -4.97
C TYR A 10 -9.54 5.47 -6.09
N ASN A 11 -8.82 6.58 -6.26
CA ASN A 11 -8.84 7.36 -7.49
C ASN A 11 -7.73 6.80 -8.39
N LEU A 12 -8.08 6.05 -9.41
CA LEU A 12 -7.13 5.37 -10.28
C LEU A 12 -6.32 6.32 -11.18
N GLU A 13 -6.69 7.59 -11.31
CA GLU A 13 -5.87 8.60 -11.98
C GLU A 13 -4.60 8.96 -11.19
N GLU A 14 -4.52 8.52 -9.95
CA GLU A 14 -3.40 8.78 -9.04
C GLU A 14 -2.41 7.60 -8.95
N THR A 15 -2.35 6.77 -9.97
CA THR A 15 -1.38 5.68 -10.06
C THR A 15 -1.09 5.29 -11.51
N ILE A 16 0.16 4.91 -11.79
CA ILE A 16 0.54 4.31 -13.08
C ILE A 16 0.02 2.86 -13.22
N ALA A 17 -0.50 2.27 -12.16
CA ALA A 17 -1.07 0.92 -12.17
C ALA A 17 -2.56 0.89 -12.52
N LYS A 18 -3.13 2.00 -13.03
CA LYS A 18 -4.56 2.12 -13.36
C LYS A 18 -5.08 0.96 -14.18
N GLU A 19 -4.51 0.73 -15.37
CA GLU A 19 -4.94 -0.32 -16.30
C GLU A 19 -4.88 -1.74 -15.71
N PHE A 20 -3.99 -1.96 -14.77
CA PHE A 20 -3.88 -3.22 -14.06
C PHE A 20 -5.00 -3.38 -13.03
N LEU A 21 -5.22 -2.34 -12.22
CA LEU A 21 -6.23 -2.35 -11.17
C LEU A 21 -7.65 -2.43 -11.72
N GLU A 22 -7.94 -1.80 -12.86
CA GLU A 22 -9.24 -1.82 -13.52
C GLU A 22 -9.71 -3.22 -13.95
N LYS A 23 -8.80 -4.18 -14.08
CA LYS A 23 -9.11 -5.57 -14.46
C LYS A 23 -9.72 -6.37 -13.31
N TYR A 24 -9.73 -5.84 -12.08
CA TYR A 24 -10.14 -6.54 -10.87
C TYR A 24 -11.24 -5.81 -10.12
N THR A 25 -11.96 -6.55 -9.30
CA THR A 25 -13.02 -5.98 -8.46
C THR A 25 -12.48 -5.54 -7.10
N TYR A 26 -11.68 -6.39 -6.48
CA TYR A 26 -11.14 -6.16 -5.15
C TYR A 26 -9.62 -6.00 -5.16
N PRO A 27 -9.07 -5.11 -4.32
CA PRO A 27 -7.64 -4.78 -4.36
C PRO A 27 -6.71 -5.94 -3.99
N TRP A 28 -7.13 -6.90 -3.22
CA TRP A 28 -6.29 -8.07 -2.89
C TRP A 28 -6.13 -9.06 -4.05
N GLU A 29 -7.00 -9.00 -5.06
CA GLU A 29 -6.94 -9.89 -6.23
C GLU A 29 -5.72 -9.61 -7.11
N VAL A 30 -5.16 -8.38 -7.04
CA VAL A 30 -4.01 -7.99 -7.86
C VAL A 30 -2.66 -8.45 -7.29
N LEU A 31 -2.62 -8.86 -6.01
CA LEU A 31 -1.35 -9.05 -5.28
C LEU A 31 -0.40 -10.06 -5.95
N ASP A 32 -0.91 -11.15 -6.48
CA ASP A 32 -0.08 -12.17 -7.14
C ASP A 32 0.44 -11.71 -8.51
N GLY A 33 -0.22 -10.72 -9.12
CA GLY A 33 0.13 -10.19 -10.44
C GLY A 33 1.07 -8.99 -10.42
N ILE A 34 1.33 -8.35 -9.27
CA ILE A 34 2.11 -7.10 -9.18
C ILE A 34 3.49 -7.24 -9.84
N GLY A 35 4.23 -8.30 -9.54
CA GLY A 35 5.58 -8.50 -10.09
C GLY A 35 5.60 -8.62 -11.61
N ALA A 36 4.70 -9.41 -12.19
CA ALA A 36 4.58 -9.58 -13.63
C ALA A 36 4.18 -8.27 -14.32
N TYR A 37 3.23 -7.55 -13.73
CA TYR A 37 2.80 -6.25 -14.24
C TYR A 37 3.92 -5.22 -14.25
N ILE A 38 4.74 -5.16 -13.19
CA ILE A 38 5.90 -4.27 -13.13
C ILE A 38 6.86 -4.53 -14.28
N VAL A 39 7.14 -5.80 -14.58
CA VAL A 39 8.04 -6.18 -15.69
C VAL A 39 7.46 -5.76 -17.05
N GLU A 40 6.17 -5.90 -17.24
CA GLU A 40 5.48 -5.46 -18.45
C GLU A 40 5.48 -3.93 -18.59
N LEU A 41 4.98 -3.24 -17.56
CA LEU A 41 4.88 -1.78 -17.53
C LEU A 41 6.27 -1.13 -17.67
N GLY A 42 7.26 -1.64 -16.93
CA GLY A 42 8.59 -1.07 -16.91
C GLY A 42 9.24 -1.01 -18.31
N LYS A 43 8.99 -2.02 -19.17
CA LYS A 43 9.49 -2.04 -20.54
C LYS A 43 8.88 -0.96 -21.44
N SER A 44 7.71 -0.46 -21.09
CA SER A 44 6.99 0.60 -21.84
C SER A 44 7.29 2.02 -21.29
N LEU A 45 7.99 2.14 -20.15
CA LEU A 45 8.31 3.45 -19.58
C LEU A 45 9.28 4.24 -20.47
N PRO A 46 9.09 5.59 -20.59
CA PRO A 46 9.94 6.45 -21.41
C PRO A 46 11.40 6.42 -20.92
N LYS A 47 12.34 6.03 -21.78
CA LYS A 47 13.77 5.96 -21.46
C LYS A 47 14.38 7.34 -21.19
N GLU A 48 13.78 8.39 -21.71
CA GLU A 48 14.13 9.78 -21.43
C GLU A 48 13.78 10.21 -20.01
N GLU A 49 12.81 9.58 -19.36
CA GLU A 49 12.35 9.90 -18.00
C GLU A 49 12.85 8.89 -16.96
N TYR A 50 13.02 7.63 -17.33
CA TYR A 50 13.39 6.55 -16.41
C TYR A 50 14.76 5.96 -16.71
N ASN A 51 15.52 5.71 -15.64
CA ASN A 51 16.74 4.90 -15.69
C ASN A 51 16.37 3.47 -15.28
N GLN A 52 16.74 2.49 -16.10
CA GLN A 52 16.69 1.09 -15.69
C GLN A 52 18.01 0.74 -15.00
N ILE A 53 17.93 0.29 -13.74
CA ILE A 53 19.05 -0.18 -12.95
C ILE A 53 18.78 -1.60 -12.45
N GLY A 54 19.76 -2.49 -12.57
CA GLY A 54 19.56 -3.87 -12.13
C GLY A 54 18.46 -4.61 -12.89
N GLU A 55 17.97 -5.70 -12.30
CA GLU A 55 16.96 -6.56 -12.92
C GLU A 55 15.55 -6.02 -12.67
N ASN A 56 14.91 -5.53 -13.75
CA ASN A 56 13.54 -5.02 -13.71
C ASN A 56 13.32 -3.91 -12.65
N VAL A 57 14.27 -2.98 -12.53
CA VAL A 57 14.17 -1.81 -11.66
C VAL A 57 14.21 -0.56 -12.49
N TRP A 58 13.14 0.25 -12.46
CA TRP A 58 13.03 1.52 -13.16
C TRP A 58 12.86 2.65 -12.16
N ILE A 59 13.73 3.65 -12.26
CA ILE A 59 13.72 4.80 -11.37
C ILE A 59 13.61 6.07 -12.21
N HIS A 60 12.59 6.87 -11.93
CA HIS A 60 12.43 8.17 -12.57
C HIS A 60 13.62 9.07 -12.24
N LYS A 61 14.12 9.83 -13.22
CA LYS A 61 15.35 10.65 -13.10
C LYS A 61 15.26 11.74 -12.02
N SER A 62 14.05 12.18 -11.67
CA SER A 62 13.82 13.15 -10.59
C SER A 62 13.63 12.52 -9.21
N ALA A 63 13.55 11.19 -9.12
CA ALA A 63 13.43 10.53 -7.82
C ALA A 63 14.72 10.66 -7.01
N LYS A 64 14.57 10.80 -5.70
CA LYS A 64 15.72 10.90 -4.77
C LYS A 64 15.89 9.56 -4.06
N VAL A 65 16.95 8.86 -4.39
CA VAL A 65 17.33 7.61 -3.72
C VAL A 65 18.60 7.84 -2.92
N TYR A 66 18.52 7.65 -1.61
CA TYR A 66 19.66 7.83 -0.70
C TYR A 66 20.56 6.60 -0.68
N ASN A 67 21.87 6.81 -0.54
CA ASN A 67 22.90 5.78 -0.72
C ASN A 67 22.76 4.53 0.17
N SER A 68 22.12 4.65 1.33
CA SER A 68 21.91 3.53 2.25
C SER A 68 20.59 2.78 2.03
N ALA A 69 19.80 3.18 1.02
CA ALA A 69 18.59 2.44 0.66
C ALA A 69 18.94 1.20 -0.16
N TYR A 70 18.21 0.12 0.07
CA TYR A 70 18.27 -1.08 -0.76
C TYR A 70 17.02 -1.18 -1.63
N ILE A 71 17.19 -1.41 -2.91
CA ILE A 71 16.10 -1.62 -3.87
C ILE A 71 16.35 -2.96 -4.57
N GLY A 72 15.48 -3.91 -4.33
CA GLY A 72 15.50 -5.23 -4.95
C GLY A 72 14.79 -5.26 -6.31
N GLU A 73 14.53 -6.44 -6.81
CA GLU A 73 13.98 -6.71 -8.14
C GLU A 73 12.51 -6.26 -8.32
N ASN A 74 12.12 -6.05 -9.57
CA ASN A 74 10.75 -5.71 -9.97
C ASN A 74 10.23 -4.48 -9.22
N CYS A 75 10.85 -3.34 -9.43
CA CYS A 75 10.44 -2.07 -8.80
C CYS A 75 10.30 -0.94 -9.80
N ILE A 76 9.27 -0.13 -9.65
CA ILE A 76 9.13 1.15 -10.34
C ILE A 76 9.05 2.25 -9.30
N ILE A 77 9.94 3.26 -9.44
CA ILE A 77 9.99 4.42 -8.56
C ILE A 77 9.63 5.64 -9.40
N GLY A 78 8.52 6.28 -9.08
CA GLY A 78 7.91 7.36 -9.84
C GLY A 78 8.59 8.71 -9.67
N GLU A 79 8.11 9.68 -10.46
CA GLU A 79 8.56 11.07 -10.48
C GLU A 79 8.57 11.70 -9.09
N GLY A 80 9.68 12.34 -8.70
CA GLY A 80 9.80 13.04 -7.43
C GLY A 80 9.71 12.20 -6.16
N ALA A 81 9.61 10.86 -6.28
CA ALA A 81 9.56 9.98 -5.12
C ALA A 81 10.85 10.04 -4.29
N GLU A 82 10.74 9.88 -2.98
CA GLU A 82 11.88 9.85 -2.07
C GLU A 82 12.04 8.48 -1.43
N ILE A 83 13.19 7.83 -1.65
CA ILE A 83 13.59 6.58 -1.01
C ILE A 83 14.71 6.93 -0.02
N ARG A 84 14.34 7.09 1.25
CA ARG A 84 15.21 7.65 2.28
C ARG A 84 16.18 6.63 2.87
N HIS A 85 17.04 7.09 3.76
CA HIS A 85 18.08 6.29 4.40
C HIS A 85 17.56 4.99 5.01
N CYS A 86 18.29 3.89 4.80
CA CYS A 86 18.00 2.56 5.34
C CYS A 86 16.63 2.00 4.94
N SER A 87 15.96 2.54 3.93
CA SER A 87 14.77 1.92 3.35
C SER A 87 15.12 0.56 2.74
N PHE A 88 14.27 -0.43 2.94
CA PHE A 88 14.42 -1.77 2.40
C PHE A 88 13.26 -2.12 1.48
N ILE A 89 13.41 -1.86 0.18
CA ILE A 89 12.43 -2.26 -0.83
C ILE A 89 12.84 -3.64 -1.33
N ARG A 90 12.15 -4.68 -0.83
CA ARG A 90 12.56 -6.07 -1.09
C ARG A 90 12.32 -6.48 -2.52
N LYS A 91 11.07 -6.33 -3.00
CA LYS A 91 10.67 -6.66 -4.37
C LYS A 91 9.21 -6.32 -4.65
N ASN A 92 8.87 -6.30 -5.95
CA ASN A 92 7.51 -6.14 -6.45
C ASN A 92 6.85 -4.88 -5.87
N ALA A 93 7.47 -3.72 -6.07
CA ALA A 93 6.95 -2.46 -5.54
C ALA A 93 6.74 -1.42 -6.65
N ILE A 94 5.54 -0.83 -6.70
CA ILE A 94 5.26 0.39 -7.45
C ILE A 94 5.18 1.52 -6.43
N ILE A 95 6.05 2.52 -6.58
CA ILE A 95 6.09 3.70 -5.73
C ILE A 95 5.71 4.89 -6.59
N GLY A 96 4.55 5.47 -6.32
CA GLY A 96 3.94 6.52 -7.12
C GLY A 96 4.70 7.85 -7.05
N LYS A 97 4.24 8.80 -7.87
CA LYS A 97 4.77 10.17 -7.93
C LYS A 97 4.74 10.84 -6.56
N ASN A 98 5.86 11.50 -6.18
CA ASN A 98 6.03 12.19 -4.90
C ASN A 98 5.76 11.33 -3.66
N ALA A 99 5.72 10.02 -3.78
CA ALA A 99 5.57 9.14 -2.63
C ALA A 99 6.85 9.09 -1.80
N VAL A 100 6.72 8.86 -0.50
CA VAL A 100 7.85 8.82 0.43
C VAL A 100 7.95 7.45 1.08
N VAL A 101 9.09 6.79 0.86
CA VAL A 101 9.52 5.60 1.60
C VAL A 101 10.64 6.03 2.53
N GLY A 102 10.34 6.12 3.81
CA GLY A 102 11.21 6.78 4.77
C GLY A 102 12.21 5.87 5.45
N ASN A 103 12.84 6.42 6.48
CA ASN A 103 13.90 5.75 7.20
C ASN A 103 13.45 4.39 7.76
N SER A 104 14.26 3.36 7.48
CA SER A 104 14.06 2.00 7.99
C SER A 104 12.66 1.42 7.70
N THR A 105 12.03 1.84 6.62
CA THR A 105 10.77 1.30 6.14
C THR A 105 11.02 0.13 5.20
N GLU A 106 10.30 -0.98 5.43
CA GLU A 106 10.36 -2.15 4.57
C GLU A 106 9.11 -2.24 3.68
N LEU A 107 9.31 -2.41 2.37
CA LEU A 107 8.26 -2.68 1.38
C LEU A 107 8.43 -4.05 0.74
N LYS A 108 7.31 -4.76 0.54
CA LYS A 108 7.29 -6.05 -0.16
C LYS A 108 5.93 -6.27 -0.80
N ASN A 109 5.92 -6.46 -2.14
CA ASN A 109 4.71 -6.76 -2.91
C ASN A 109 3.59 -5.75 -2.67
N THR A 110 3.80 -4.51 -3.11
CA THR A 110 2.94 -3.37 -2.76
C THR A 110 2.81 -2.34 -3.87
N ILE A 111 1.70 -1.62 -3.88
CA ILE A 111 1.49 -0.44 -4.71
C ILE A 111 1.24 0.76 -3.79
N LEU A 112 2.11 1.74 -3.85
CA LEU A 112 1.93 3.06 -3.25
C LEU A 112 1.46 4.02 -4.34
N PHE A 113 0.30 4.62 -4.18
CA PHE A 113 -0.21 5.65 -5.09
C PHE A 113 0.56 6.96 -4.93
N ASN A 114 0.28 7.91 -5.80
CA ASN A 114 0.90 9.22 -5.76
C ASN A 114 0.73 9.89 -4.39
N ASN A 115 1.78 10.58 -3.93
CA ASN A 115 1.81 11.31 -2.66
C ASN A 115 1.58 10.46 -1.40
N SER A 116 1.55 9.14 -1.48
CA SER A 116 1.45 8.30 -0.28
C SER A 116 2.77 8.30 0.51
N GLN A 117 2.69 8.14 1.83
CA GLN A 117 3.84 8.28 2.69
C GLN A 117 3.92 7.16 3.74
N VAL A 118 5.07 6.52 3.79
CA VAL A 118 5.45 5.53 4.81
C VAL A 118 6.82 5.91 5.39
N PRO A 119 6.87 7.02 6.18
CA PRO A 119 8.09 7.79 6.36
C PRO A 119 9.05 7.25 7.42
N HIS A 120 8.62 6.41 8.37
CA HIS A 120 9.43 6.07 9.53
C HIS A 120 9.12 4.69 10.10
N TYR A 121 10.09 3.75 10.01
CA TYR A 121 10.02 2.44 10.67
C TYR A 121 8.71 1.70 10.38
N ASN A 122 8.26 1.73 9.15
CA ASN A 122 7.04 1.05 8.75
C ASN A 122 7.35 -0.31 8.12
N TYR A 123 6.42 -1.26 8.23
CA TYR A 123 6.40 -2.45 7.40
C TYR A 123 5.13 -2.46 6.55
N VAL A 124 5.30 -2.60 5.23
CA VAL A 124 4.21 -2.65 4.26
C VAL A 124 4.40 -3.87 3.37
N GLY A 125 3.64 -4.91 3.63
CA GLY A 125 3.71 -6.14 2.86
C GLY A 125 2.35 -6.56 2.30
N ASP A 126 2.31 -7.00 1.04
CA ASP A 126 1.12 -7.49 0.35
C ASP A 126 -0.07 -6.52 0.49
N SER A 127 0.15 -5.25 0.12
CA SER A 127 -0.75 -4.12 0.46
C SER A 127 -0.85 -3.09 -0.66
N ILE A 128 -1.94 -2.33 -0.65
CA ILE A 128 -2.12 -1.17 -1.54
C ILE A 128 -2.46 0.05 -0.70
N LEU A 129 -1.72 1.13 -0.89
CA LEU A 129 -1.93 2.41 -0.24
C LEU A 129 -2.37 3.44 -1.29
N GLY A 130 -3.57 3.98 -1.11
CA GLY A 130 -4.19 4.95 -2.01
C GLY A 130 -3.51 6.32 -2.00
N TYR A 131 -4.04 7.22 -2.81
CA TYR A 131 -3.54 8.59 -2.96
C TYR A 131 -3.49 9.32 -1.62
N LYS A 132 -2.34 9.92 -1.30
CA LYS A 132 -2.11 10.62 -0.03
C LYS A 132 -2.33 9.76 1.23
N ALA A 133 -2.37 8.44 1.13
CA ALA A 133 -2.41 7.62 2.33
C ALA A 133 -1.09 7.75 3.11
N HIS A 134 -1.20 7.89 4.42
CA HIS A 134 -0.06 8.11 5.30
C HIS A 134 -0.05 7.12 6.46
N MET A 135 1.11 6.56 6.76
CA MET A 135 1.33 5.71 7.93
C MET A 135 2.26 6.40 8.93
N GLY A 136 1.76 6.70 10.10
CA GLY A 136 2.55 7.27 11.20
C GLY A 136 3.72 6.38 11.61
N ALA A 137 4.70 6.97 12.30
CA ALA A 137 5.93 6.30 12.69
C ALA A 137 5.67 5.00 13.46
N GLY A 138 6.39 3.93 13.10
CA GLY A 138 6.29 2.62 13.76
C GLY A 138 4.97 1.89 13.52
N SER A 139 4.08 2.38 12.66
CA SER A 139 2.90 1.61 12.28
C SER A 139 3.25 0.48 11.32
N ILE A 140 2.56 -0.66 11.47
CA ILE A 140 2.91 -1.92 10.82
C ILE A 140 1.69 -2.55 10.16
N ILE A 141 1.84 -3.03 8.94
CA ILE A 141 0.86 -3.85 8.26
C ILE A 141 1.27 -5.32 8.36
N SER A 142 0.61 -6.07 9.24
CA SER A 142 0.79 -7.52 9.30
C SER A 142 0.07 -8.19 8.13
N ASN A 143 0.77 -9.04 7.39
CA ASN A 143 0.24 -9.67 6.18
C ASN A 143 -0.03 -11.19 6.30
N LEU A 144 0.27 -11.79 7.45
CA LEU A 144 0.10 -13.22 7.69
C LEU A 144 -0.56 -13.45 9.05
N LYS A 145 -1.59 -14.28 9.10
CA LYS A 145 -2.21 -14.72 10.35
C LYS A 145 -1.29 -15.67 11.10
N SER A 146 -1.36 -15.64 12.45
CA SER A 146 -0.53 -16.51 13.31
C SER A 146 -0.77 -18.00 13.05
N ASP A 147 -2.01 -18.37 12.76
CA ASP A 147 -2.42 -19.75 12.43
C ASP A 147 -2.14 -20.15 10.98
N LYS A 148 -1.60 -19.23 10.16
CA LYS A 148 -1.26 -19.42 8.74
C LYS A 148 -2.43 -19.87 7.86
N THR A 149 -3.67 -19.73 8.31
CA THR A 149 -4.87 -20.03 7.51
C THR A 149 -5.12 -18.95 6.45
N LEU A 150 -6.01 -19.25 5.50
CA LEU A 150 -6.40 -18.29 4.46
C LEU A 150 -7.11 -17.07 5.09
N ILE A 151 -6.97 -15.93 4.42
CA ILE A 151 -7.55 -14.69 4.91
C ILE A 151 -8.99 -14.57 4.43
N THR A 152 -9.88 -14.25 5.36
CA THR A 152 -11.27 -13.90 5.10
C THR A 152 -11.47 -12.43 5.40
N ILE A 153 -11.95 -11.65 4.45
CA ILE A 153 -12.36 -10.26 4.67
C ILE A 153 -13.74 -10.27 5.32
N LYS A 154 -13.89 -9.55 6.44
CA LYS A 154 -15.13 -9.51 7.23
C LYS A 154 -15.61 -8.09 7.41
N ASN A 155 -16.90 -7.86 7.14
CA ASN A 155 -17.60 -6.62 7.40
C ASN A 155 -18.98 -6.91 8.02
N GLY A 156 -19.08 -6.77 9.34
CA GLY A 156 -20.27 -7.19 10.07
C GLY A 156 -20.60 -8.67 9.83
N LYS A 157 -21.77 -8.93 9.23
CA LYS A 157 -22.23 -10.28 8.86
C LYS A 157 -21.71 -10.76 7.50
N GLU A 158 -21.24 -9.83 6.65
CA GLU A 158 -20.70 -10.17 5.33
C GLU A 158 -19.27 -10.72 5.46
N LYS A 159 -18.93 -11.68 4.61
CA LYS A 159 -17.58 -12.22 4.51
C LYS A 159 -17.24 -12.60 3.08
N ILE A 160 -15.96 -12.42 2.71
CA ILE A 160 -15.38 -12.88 1.45
C ILE A 160 -14.20 -13.78 1.78
N GLU A 161 -14.28 -15.04 1.37
CA GLU A 161 -13.16 -15.98 1.41
C GLU A 161 -12.23 -15.64 0.24
N THR A 162 -11.02 -15.17 0.54
CA THR A 162 -10.12 -14.66 -0.50
C THR A 162 -9.34 -15.75 -1.22
N GLY A 163 -9.20 -16.92 -0.63
CA GLY A 163 -8.31 -17.98 -1.13
C GLY A 163 -6.82 -17.67 -0.96
N ILE A 164 -6.46 -16.53 -0.36
CA ILE A 164 -5.09 -16.02 -0.27
C ILE A 164 -4.60 -16.11 1.18
N ARG A 165 -3.35 -16.53 1.35
CA ARG A 165 -2.73 -16.68 2.69
C ARG A 165 -2.08 -15.40 3.20
N LYS A 166 -1.58 -14.54 2.31
CA LYS A 166 -0.91 -13.29 2.66
C LYS A 166 -1.61 -12.12 2.02
N ILE A 167 -2.29 -11.33 2.85
CA ILE A 167 -2.88 -10.05 2.50
C ILE A 167 -2.58 -9.12 3.67
N GLY A 168 -1.95 -7.99 3.40
CA GLY A 168 -1.72 -6.95 4.39
C GLY A 168 -2.96 -6.09 4.63
N ALA A 169 -2.89 -4.83 4.27
CA ALA A 169 -4.02 -3.91 4.35
C ALA A 169 -4.22 -3.14 3.05
N MET A 170 -5.47 -2.74 2.82
CA MET A 170 -5.87 -1.89 1.71
C MET A 170 -6.33 -0.55 2.29
N LEU A 171 -5.52 0.49 2.08
CA LEU A 171 -5.81 1.83 2.56
C LEU A 171 -6.36 2.65 1.40
N GLY A 172 -7.59 3.13 1.53
CA GLY A 172 -8.19 4.04 0.57
C GLY A 172 -7.48 5.39 0.51
N ASP A 173 -7.88 6.25 -0.42
CA ASP A 173 -7.30 7.58 -0.56
C ASP A 173 -7.47 8.41 0.72
N ASN A 174 -6.46 9.24 1.05
CA ASN A 174 -6.43 10.14 2.19
C ASN A 174 -6.63 9.44 3.55
N VAL A 175 -6.21 8.19 3.67
CA VAL A 175 -6.22 7.49 4.96
C VAL A 175 -5.01 7.93 5.79
N GLU A 176 -5.25 8.22 7.07
CA GLU A 176 -4.22 8.57 8.05
C GLU A 176 -4.15 7.51 9.14
N VAL A 177 -3.01 6.83 9.25
CA VAL A 177 -2.78 5.83 10.30
C VAL A 177 -1.88 6.41 11.39
N GLY A 178 -2.38 6.47 12.61
CA GLY A 178 -1.63 6.98 13.78
C GLY A 178 -0.43 6.12 14.13
N CYS A 179 0.58 6.75 14.74
CA CYS A 179 1.85 6.12 15.12
C CYS A 179 1.65 4.85 15.96
N GLY A 180 2.53 3.86 15.77
CA GLY A 180 2.55 2.63 16.55
C GLY A 180 1.34 1.71 16.34
N SER A 181 0.50 1.98 15.35
CA SER A 181 -0.68 1.15 15.06
C SER A 181 -0.31 -0.11 14.29
N VAL A 182 -1.07 -1.18 14.53
CA VAL A 182 -0.95 -2.45 13.81
C VAL A 182 -2.21 -2.71 13.01
N LEU A 183 -2.06 -2.79 11.69
CA LEU A 183 -3.13 -3.22 10.79
C LEU A 183 -3.01 -4.73 10.60
N ASN A 184 -4.02 -5.47 11.06
CA ASN A 184 -4.03 -6.93 10.99
C ASN A 184 -4.29 -7.43 9.57
N PRO A 185 -3.90 -8.67 9.22
CA PRO A 185 -4.08 -9.23 7.89
C PRO A 185 -5.52 -9.11 7.37
N GLY A 186 -5.65 -8.57 6.14
CA GLY A 186 -6.95 -8.36 5.51
C GLY A 186 -7.73 -7.14 6.02
N THR A 187 -7.05 -6.18 6.66
CA THR A 187 -7.69 -4.90 7.03
C THR A 187 -7.96 -4.04 5.80
N ILE A 188 -9.16 -3.51 5.70
CA ILE A 188 -9.57 -2.57 4.65
C ILE A 188 -9.97 -1.25 5.32
N ILE A 189 -9.41 -0.14 4.89
CA ILE A 189 -9.72 1.18 5.44
C ILE A 189 -10.27 2.07 4.32
N GLY A 190 -11.51 2.50 4.45
CA GLY A 190 -12.19 3.36 3.49
C GLY A 190 -11.56 4.76 3.39
N LYS A 191 -11.82 5.45 2.26
CA LYS A 191 -11.29 6.81 1.99
C LYS A 191 -11.51 7.78 3.15
N ASN A 192 -10.56 8.73 3.30
CA ASN A 192 -10.66 9.84 4.26
C ASN A 192 -10.78 9.41 5.73
N THR A 193 -10.30 8.23 6.10
CA THR A 193 -10.45 7.69 7.45
C THR A 193 -9.17 7.87 8.26
N ASN A 194 -9.32 8.24 9.53
CA ASN A 194 -8.21 8.36 10.48
C ASN A 194 -8.24 7.20 11.47
N ILE A 195 -7.09 6.60 11.69
CA ILE A 195 -6.85 5.61 12.74
C ILE A 195 -6.07 6.28 13.87
N TYR A 196 -6.57 6.23 15.08
CA TYR A 196 -5.86 6.79 16.24
C TYR A 196 -4.57 6.02 16.54
N PRO A 197 -3.56 6.69 17.13
CA PRO A 197 -2.30 6.05 17.50
C PRO A 197 -2.51 4.82 18.40
N LEU A 198 -1.55 3.89 18.35
CA LEU A 198 -1.52 2.67 19.17
C LEU A 198 -2.73 1.75 18.99
N SER A 199 -3.34 1.80 17.81
CA SER A 199 -4.52 1.00 17.50
C SER A 199 -4.16 -0.36 16.93
N SER A 200 -4.91 -1.40 17.34
CA SER A 200 -4.94 -2.70 16.66
C SER A 200 -6.20 -2.79 15.81
N VAL A 201 -6.04 -2.62 14.49
CA VAL A 201 -7.14 -2.51 13.53
C VAL A 201 -7.37 -3.84 12.83
N ARG A 202 -8.64 -4.24 12.67
CA ARG A 202 -9.02 -5.48 12.00
C ARG A 202 -10.37 -5.33 11.29
N GLY A 203 -10.49 -5.95 10.11
CA GLY A 203 -11.73 -5.94 9.32
C GLY A 203 -11.86 -4.70 8.45
N VAL A 204 -13.10 -4.34 8.12
CA VAL A 204 -13.41 -3.20 7.25
C VAL A 204 -13.77 -1.98 8.08
N ILE A 205 -13.06 -0.89 7.87
CA ILE A 205 -13.32 0.40 8.51
C ILE A 205 -13.99 1.33 7.49
N PRO A 206 -15.16 1.90 7.80
CA PRO A 206 -15.90 2.72 6.85
C PRO A 206 -15.13 3.96 6.39
N LYS A 207 -15.45 4.47 5.21
CA LYS A 207 -14.95 5.78 4.73
C LYS A 207 -15.43 6.92 5.62
N ASN A 208 -14.71 8.05 5.60
CA ASN A 208 -15.03 9.27 6.32
C ASN A 208 -15.22 9.05 7.84
N SER A 209 -14.36 8.19 8.42
CA SER A 209 -14.47 7.78 9.82
C SER A 209 -13.23 8.14 10.62
N ILE A 210 -13.39 8.14 11.94
CA ILE A 210 -12.30 8.14 12.91
C ILE A 210 -12.42 6.84 13.70
N TYR A 211 -11.42 5.98 13.58
CA TYR A 211 -11.28 4.78 14.40
C TYR A 211 -10.50 5.15 15.66
N LYS A 212 -11.16 5.24 16.79
CA LYS A 212 -10.54 5.52 18.08
C LYS A 212 -10.08 4.24 18.78
N ASN A 213 -10.91 3.22 18.70
CA ASN A 213 -10.64 1.86 19.17
C ASN A 213 -11.66 0.87 18.57
N LYS A 214 -11.54 -0.41 18.88
CA LYS A 214 -12.41 -1.48 18.34
C LYS A 214 -13.91 -1.22 18.55
N ASN A 215 -14.28 -0.56 19.62
CA ASN A 215 -15.67 -0.34 20.01
C ASN A 215 -16.17 1.07 19.67
N GLU A 216 -15.30 1.95 19.17
CA GLU A 216 -15.63 3.34 18.92
C GLU A 216 -15.10 3.80 17.56
N ILE A 217 -15.99 3.75 16.57
CA ILE A 217 -15.78 4.31 15.22
C ILE A 217 -16.83 5.39 15.04
N VAL A 218 -16.39 6.61 14.74
CA VAL A 218 -17.28 7.77 14.58
C VAL A 218 -17.10 8.38 13.19
N ASN A 219 -18.15 8.98 12.64
CA ASN A 219 -18.06 9.70 11.38
C ASN A 219 -17.24 10.99 11.57
N LYS A 220 -16.42 11.32 10.59
CA LYS A 220 -15.83 12.67 10.49
C LYS A 220 -16.95 13.70 10.25
N LYS A 221 -16.85 14.82 10.93
CA LYS A 221 -17.72 15.99 10.69
C LYS A 221 -17.25 16.77 9.48
#